data_cb825c5ad3d084da1183a6ce5639abd3
#
_entry.id   cb825c5ad3d084da1183a6ce5639abd3
#
_cell.length_a   1.000
_cell.length_b   1.000
_cell.length_c   1.000
_cell.angle_alpha   90.00
_cell.angle_beta   90.00
_cell.angle_gamma   90.00
#
_symmetry.space_group_name_H-M   'P 1'
#
loop_
_entity.id
_entity.type
_entity.pdbx_description
1 polymer ?
#
loop_
_entity_poly.entity_id
_entity_poly.type
_entity_poly.pdbx_seq_one_letter_code
_entity_poly.pdbx_strand_id
1 'polypeptide(L)'
;MNEAIVVGVNDSPSSEAAMGWAMHRAATLKLPVQLVHAVDDRWAYDSVGYNEWIRESGINFLAAAKDRAAKMEPTVNVTTDLVSGGAGYALGKRSKKAAMVVIGSGHGWAGGSLTDRALQVAAVARCPVAVIGEHDMTHRKGIVVGVDGSEEATQAVAFAAAEADRQGQELTVLHAFLTPEPWVTRGVPHTNYFEVITEEERVVLAETVAGLADKYPDLVVHQVLDTHTRPAEALLAAGATAQLLVVGSRGRGSFKRLLLGSTAHAVLTKLPCPTIIARISPVKHSD
;
A
#
# COMPACT_ATOMS: atom_id res chain seq x y z
N MET A 1 7.31 -0.40 22.84
CA MET A 1 5.90 -0.85 22.63
C MET A 1 5.82 -1.32 21.19
N ASN A 2 5.43 -2.57 20.95
CA ASN A 2 5.26 -3.04 19.58
C ASN A 2 4.16 -2.22 18.90
N GLU A 3 4.50 -1.60 17.79
CA GLU A 3 3.55 -0.82 17.00
C GLU A 3 2.47 -1.76 16.42
N ALA A 4 1.19 -1.40 16.60
CA ALA A 4 0.08 -2.22 16.13
C ALA A 4 -0.11 -2.11 14.62
N ILE A 5 -0.69 -3.14 13.99
CA ILE A 5 -1.33 -3.00 12.69
C ILE A 5 -2.70 -2.35 12.92
N VAL A 6 -2.89 -1.16 12.34
CA VAL A 6 -4.16 -0.42 12.42
C VAL A 6 -5.02 -0.78 11.22
N VAL A 7 -6.25 -1.25 11.47
CA VAL A 7 -7.18 -1.66 10.41
C VAL A 7 -8.40 -0.77 10.42
N GLY A 8 -8.64 -0.09 9.31
CA GLY A 8 -9.90 0.64 9.10
C GLY A 8 -11.02 -0.33 8.75
N VAL A 9 -12.05 -0.40 9.59
CA VAL A 9 -13.15 -1.36 9.42
C VAL A 9 -14.50 -0.68 9.20
N ASN A 10 -15.28 -1.26 8.30
CA ASN A 10 -16.68 -0.96 8.05
C ASN A 10 -17.41 -2.25 7.64
N ASP A 11 -18.68 -2.15 7.24
CA ASP A 11 -19.53 -3.28 6.86
C ASP A 11 -19.35 -3.77 5.40
N SER A 12 -18.32 -3.28 4.68
CA SER A 12 -18.08 -3.71 3.29
C SER A 12 -17.31 -5.02 3.21
N PRO A 13 -17.52 -5.84 2.16
CA PRO A 13 -16.76 -7.08 1.91
C PRO A 13 -15.25 -6.84 1.81
N SER A 14 -14.83 -5.74 1.19
CA SER A 14 -13.41 -5.39 1.10
C SER A 14 -12.79 -5.03 2.46
N SER A 15 -13.58 -4.50 3.40
CA SER A 15 -13.14 -4.29 4.78
C SER A 15 -12.92 -5.61 5.51
N GLU A 16 -13.78 -6.60 5.27
CA GLU A 16 -13.62 -7.94 5.83
C GLU A 16 -12.36 -8.62 5.26
N ALA A 17 -12.14 -8.52 3.93
CA ALA A 17 -10.91 -9.01 3.29
C ALA A 17 -9.66 -8.32 3.88
N ALA A 18 -9.72 -7.00 4.09
CA ALA A 18 -8.63 -6.23 4.70
C ALA A 18 -8.35 -6.68 6.15
N MET A 19 -9.40 -6.93 6.92
CA MET A 19 -9.27 -7.45 8.29
C MET A 19 -8.62 -8.84 8.29
N GLY A 20 -9.08 -9.76 7.44
CA GLY A 20 -8.49 -11.10 7.31
C GLY A 20 -7.01 -11.06 6.92
N TRP A 21 -6.66 -10.23 5.93
CA TRP A 21 -5.28 -10.03 5.51
C TRP A 21 -4.40 -9.47 6.65
N ALA A 22 -4.92 -8.48 7.38
CA ALA A 22 -4.21 -7.88 8.50
C ALA A 22 -4.03 -8.84 9.68
N MET A 23 -5.03 -9.66 9.97
CA MET A 23 -4.98 -10.65 11.05
C MET A 23 -3.94 -11.73 10.76
N HIS A 24 -3.93 -12.30 9.55
CA HIS A 24 -2.91 -13.28 9.14
C HIS A 24 -1.50 -12.69 9.22
N ARG A 25 -1.31 -11.46 8.73
CA ARG A 25 -0.05 -10.74 8.83
C ARG A 25 0.36 -10.50 10.29
N ALA A 26 -0.57 -10.09 11.14
CA ALA A 26 -0.32 -9.83 12.55
C ALA A 26 0.11 -11.11 13.29
N ALA A 27 -0.51 -12.25 13.00
CA ALA A 27 -0.12 -13.55 13.56
C ALA A 27 1.33 -13.90 13.19
N THR A 28 1.69 -13.76 11.91
CA THR A 28 3.04 -14.04 11.40
C THR A 28 4.10 -13.13 12.03
N LEU A 29 3.79 -11.82 12.17
CA LEU A 29 4.72 -10.82 12.72
C LEU A 29 4.67 -10.70 14.25
N LYS A 30 3.76 -11.42 14.91
CA LYS A 30 3.50 -11.33 16.36
C LYS A 30 3.18 -9.89 16.81
N LEU A 31 2.40 -9.17 16.00
CA LEU A 31 1.98 -7.81 16.27
C LEU A 31 0.53 -7.76 16.75
N PRO A 32 0.16 -6.80 17.60
CA PRO A 32 -1.22 -6.54 17.95
C PRO A 32 -1.96 -5.86 16.78
N VAL A 33 -3.30 -6.00 16.77
CA VAL A 33 -4.19 -5.34 15.81
C VAL A 33 -5.07 -4.34 16.53
N GLN A 34 -5.24 -3.15 15.93
CA GLN A 34 -6.22 -2.15 16.34
C GLN A 34 -7.26 -1.97 15.25
N LEU A 35 -8.50 -2.39 15.50
CA LEU A 35 -9.63 -2.14 14.62
C LEU A 35 -10.17 -0.72 14.86
N VAL A 36 -10.24 0.08 13.83
CA VAL A 36 -10.70 1.47 13.90
C VAL A 36 -11.94 1.62 13.04
N HIS A 37 -13.05 2.02 13.66
CA HIS A 37 -14.28 2.40 12.98
C HIS A 37 -14.51 3.89 13.12
N ALA A 38 -14.76 4.58 12.01
CA ALA A 38 -15.02 6.00 11.98
C ALA A 38 -16.53 6.24 11.74
N VAL A 39 -17.16 6.95 12.64
CA VAL A 39 -18.55 7.40 12.49
C VAL A 39 -18.55 8.86 12.06
N ASP A 40 -19.30 9.18 10.99
CA ASP A 40 -19.43 10.54 10.49
C ASP A 40 -20.59 11.22 11.22
N ASP A 41 -20.27 11.97 12.27
CA ASP A 41 -21.19 12.72 13.09
C ASP A 41 -21.46 14.14 12.57
N ARG A 42 -20.88 14.55 11.45
CA ARG A 42 -21.03 15.90 10.88
C ARG A 42 -22.47 16.22 10.45
N TRP A 43 -23.27 15.19 10.24
CA TRP A 43 -24.69 15.32 9.86
C TRP A 43 -25.65 15.20 11.04
N ALA A 44 -25.12 15.01 12.25
CA ALA A 44 -25.89 14.88 13.47
C ALA A 44 -26.30 16.25 14.00
N TYR A 45 -27.14 16.95 13.23
CA TYR A 45 -27.71 18.22 13.65
C TYR A 45 -28.58 18.03 14.91
N ASP A 46 -28.16 18.62 16.04
CA ASP A 46 -28.88 18.90 17.28
C ASP A 46 -29.75 17.80 17.94
N SER A 47 -29.70 16.57 17.46
CA SER A 47 -30.41 15.44 18.05
C SER A 47 -29.49 14.60 18.91
N VAL A 48 -29.54 14.80 20.23
CA VAL A 48 -28.78 14.01 21.22
C VAL A 48 -29.03 12.53 21.03
N GLY A 49 -30.26 12.10 20.77
CA GLY A 49 -30.62 10.70 20.57
C GLY A 49 -29.98 10.08 19.30
N TYR A 50 -29.81 10.86 18.22
CA TYR A 50 -29.15 10.37 17.00
C TYR A 50 -27.64 10.15 17.20
N ASN A 51 -26.98 11.04 17.93
CA ASN A 51 -25.58 10.90 18.27
C ASN A 51 -25.32 9.67 19.15
N GLU A 52 -26.18 9.44 20.15
CA GLU A 52 -26.09 8.25 21.00
C GLU A 52 -26.30 6.97 20.20
N TRP A 53 -27.31 6.95 19.34
CA TRP A 53 -27.61 5.80 18.48
C TRP A 53 -26.45 5.46 17.52
N ILE A 54 -25.83 6.45 16.83
CA ILE A 54 -24.67 6.24 15.96
C ILE A 54 -23.50 5.68 16.76
N ARG A 55 -23.24 6.24 17.93
CA ARG A 55 -22.15 5.79 18.79
C ARG A 55 -22.36 4.37 19.28
N GLU A 56 -23.56 4.03 19.75
CA GLU A 56 -23.91 2.69 20.20
C GLU A 56 -23.83 1.68 19.06
N SER A 57 -24.34 2.01 17.88
CA SER A 57 -24.21 1.21 16.67
C SER A 57 -22.75 0.94 16.30
N GLY A 58 -21.89 1.95 16.37
CA GLY A 58 -20.46 1.83 16.11
C GLY A 58 -19.74 0.95 17.13
N ILE A 59 -20.10 1.02 18.41
CA ILE A 59 -19.57 0.16 19.47
C ILE A 59 -19.96 -1.31 19.21
N ASN A 60 -21.24 -1.56 18.92
CA ASN A 60 -21.75 -2.90 18.62
C ASN A 60 -21.09 -3.49 17.37
N PHE A 61 -20.91 -2.68 16.33
CA PHE A 61 -20.18 -3.07 15.11
C PHE A 61 -18.74 -3.50 15.44
N LEU A 62 -18.00 -2.69 16.22
CA LEU A 62 -16.63 -2.99 16.61
C LEU A 62 -16.53 -4.23 17.50
N ALA A 63 -17.49 -4.46 18.40
CA ALA A 63 -17.54 -5.69 19.21
C ALA A 63 -17.68 -6.92 18.31
N ALA A 64 -18.62 -6.89 17.38
CA ALA A 64 -18.81 -7.96 16.40
C ALA A 64 -17.59 -8.17 15.47
N ALA A 65 -16.95 -7.08 15.05
CA ALA A 65 -15.71 -7.14 14.25
C ALA A 65 -14.56 -7.77 15.05
N LYS A 66 -14.41 -7.43 16.32
CA LYS A 66 -13.42 -8.03 17.22
C LYS A 66 -13.63 -9.51 17.39
N ASP A 67 -14.87 -9.96 17.56
CA ASP A 67 -15.20 -11.38 17.71
C ASP A 67 -14.88 -12.16 16.41
N ARG A 68 -15.14 -11.57 15.24
CA ARG A 68 -14.74 -12.18 13.96
C ARG A 68 -13.22 -12.26 13.82
N ALA A 69 -12.51 -11.20 14.13
CA ALA A 69 -11.05 -11.16 14.11
C ALA A 69 -10.44 -12.22 15.04
N ALA A 70 -10.96 -12.37 16.26
CA ALA A 70 -10.50 -13.37 17.22
C ALA A 70 -10.74 -14.82 16.73
N LYS A 71 -11.79 -15.05 15.92
CA LYS A 71 -12.03 -16.37 15.29
C LYS A 71 -11.07 -16.64 14.14
N MET A 72 -10.64 -15.62 13.40
CA MET A 72 -9.66 -15.73 12.30
C MET A 72 -8.28 -16.11 12.83
N GLU A 73 -7.79 -15.40 13.83
CA GLU A 73 -6.45 -15.60 14.42
C GLU A 73 -6.50 -15.43 15.95
N PRO A 74 -6.78 -16.50 16.70
CA PRO A 74 -7.01 -16.44 18.16
C PRO A 74 -5.79 -15.96 18.97
N THR A 75 -4.59 -16.06 18.40
CA THR A 75 -3.33 -15.68 19.07
C THR A 75 -3.03 -14.17 18.98
N VAL A 76 -3.75 -13.45 18.14
CA VAL A 76 -3.53 -12.02 17.92
C VAL A 76 -4.30 -11.20 18.95
N ASN A 77 -3.60 -10.29 19.62
CA ASN A 77 -4.26 -9.34 20.54
C ASN A 77 -4.98 -8.26 19.73
N VAL A 78 -6.31 -8.20 19.83
CA VAL A 78 -7.16 -7.27 19.09
C VAL A 78 -7.77 -6.23 20.05
N THR A 79 -7.55 -4.96 19.74
CA THR A 79 -8.19 -3.81 20.39
C THR A 79 -9.11 -3.09 19.41
N THR A 80 -10.06 -2.32 19.93
CA THR A 80 -11.02 -1.55 19.11
C THR A 80 -10.96 -0.07 19.47
N ASP A 81 -11.27 0.77 18.48
CA ASP A 81 -11.25 2.22 18.65
C ASP A 81 -12.36 2.86 17.76
N LEU A 82 -13.35 3.43 18.41
CA LEU A 82 -14.42 4.19 17.76
C LEU A 82 -14.04 5.65 17.69
N VAL A 83 -14.07 6.23 16.50
CA VAL A 83 -13.68 7.62 16.29
C VAL A 83 -14.79 8.41 15.61
N SER A 84 -14.96 9.66 16.03
CA SER A 84 -15.81 10.62 15.36
C SER A 84 -15.07 11.32 14.22
N GLY A 85 -15.76 11.56 13.09
CA GLY A 85 -15.23 12.27 11.94
C GLY A 85 -14.71 11.38 10.81
N GLY A 86 -13.97 11.97 9.87
CA GLY A 86 -13.53 11.28 8.65
C GLY A 86 -12.49 10.18 8.88
N ALA A 87 -12.73 9.00 8.32
CA ALA A 87 -11.83 7.84 8.44
C ALA A 87 -10.40 8.14 7.96
N GLY A 88 -10.24 8.90 6.87
CA GLY A 88 -8.91 9.28 6.35
C GLY A 88 -8.06 10.05 7.35
N TYR A 89 -8.66 11.03 8.04
CA TYR A 89 -7.98 11.78 9.09
C TYR A 89 -7.66 10.91 10.31
N ALA A 90 -8.63 10.11 10.75
CA ALA A 90 -8.49 9.25 11.91
C ALA A 90 -7.36 8.22 11.75
N LEU A 91 -7.31 7.53 10.60
CA LEU A 91 -6.28 6.55 10.26
C LEU A 91 -4.92 7.23 10.03
N GLY A 92 -4.89 8.38 9.34
CA GLY A 92 -3.68 9.17 9.15
C GLY A 92 -3.04 9.63 10.47
N LYS A 93 -3.85 9.98 11.48
CA LYS A 93 -3.36 10.31 12.83
C LYS A 93 -2.74 9.10 13.52
N ARG A 94 -3.34 7.91 13.40
CA ARG A 94 -2.86 6.67 14.03
C ARG A 94 -1.64 6.09 13.34
N SER A 95 -1.49 6.34 12.05
CA SER A 95 -0.32 5.89 11.27
C SER A 95 1.04 6.34 11.85
N LYS A 96 1.04 7.41 12.65
CA LYS A 96 2.27 7.92 13.31
C LYS A 96 2.89 6.93 14.30
N LYS A 97 2.10 5.99 14.81
CA LYS A 97 2.50 5.01 15.85
C LYS A 97 2.12 3.58 15.44
N ALA A 98 1.75 3.37 14.20
CA ALA A 98 1.38 2.09 13.66
C ALA A 98 2.55 1.46 12.90
N ALA A 99 2.68 0.15 12.96
CA ALA A 99 3.57 -0.60 12.08
C ALA A 99 3.08 -0.53 10.63
N MET A 100 1.76 -0.52 10.43
CA MET A 100 1.10 -0.45 9.14
C MET A 100 -0.35 0.01 9.33
N VAL A 101 -0.91 0.67 8.33
CA VAL A 101 -2.36 0.87 8.20
C VAL A 101 -2.87 -0.06 7.11
N VAL A 102 -3.97 -0.77 7.37
CA VAL A 102 -4.64 -1.65 6.42
C VAL A 102 -6.06 -1.19 6.23
N ILE A 103 -6.50 -1.08 4.99
CA ILE A 103 -7.86 -0.66 4.62
C ILE A 103 -8.38 -1.46 3.43
N GLY A 104 -9.69 -1.63 3.36
CA GLY A 104 -10.35 -2.17 2.18
C GLY A 104 -10.42 -1.15 1.05
N SER A 105 -10.45 -1.63 -0.19
CA SER A 105 -10.63 -0.80 -1.39
C SER A 105 -12.08 -0.43 -1.65
N GLY A 106 -13.00 -0.95 -0.89
CA GLY A 106 -14.43 -1.09 -1.09
C GLY A 106 -15.14 0.01 -1.85
N HIS A 107 -16.13 -0.39 -2.60
CA HIS A 107 -17.16 0.48 -3.15
C HIS A 107 -18.27 0.62 -2.10
N GLY A 108 -18.40 1.75 -1.44
CA GLY A 108 -19.39 1.98 -0.38
C GLY A 108 -20.51 2.92 -0.80
N TRP A 109 -21.69 2.66 -0.28
CA TRP A 109 -22.98 3.20 -0.67
C TRP A 109 -23.24 4.67 -0.28
N ALA A 110 -22.38 5.37 0.34
CA ALA A 110 -22.59 6.75 0.75
C ALA A 110 -21.67 7.75 0.03
N GLY A 111 -21.96 8.05 -1.23
CA GLY A 111 -21.64 9.34 -1.88
C GLY A 111 -20.19 9.80 -2.03
N GLY A 112 -19.19 8.98 -1.69
CA GLY A 112 -17.78 9.25 -1.94
C GLY A 112 -17.11 7.95 -2.38
N SER A 113 -16.34 7.98 -3.46
CA SER A 113 -15.57 6.82 -3.90
C SER A 113 -14.66 6.36 -2.76
N LEU A 114 -14.72 5.06 -2.39
CA LEU A 114 -13.81 4.51 -1.37
C LEU A 114 -12.38 4.52 -1.83
N THR A 115 -12.14 4.53 -3.15
CA THR A 115 -10.87 4.88 -3.76
C THR A 115 -10.34 6.21 -3.20
N ASP A 116 -11.23 7.21 -2.98
CA ASP A 116 -10.84 8.49 -2.39
C ASP A 116 -10.36 8.36 -0.94
N ARG A 117 -10.96 7.46 -0.14
CA ARG A 117 -10.52 7.21 1.25
C ARG A 117 -9.18 6.48 1.28
N ALA A 118 -8.99 5.47 0.44
CA ALA A 118 -7.72 4.78 0.31
C ALA A 118 -6.61 5.74 -0.12
N LEU A 119 -6.89 6.58 -1.13
CA LEU A 119 -5.98 7.63 -1.59
C LEU A 119 -5.69 8.66 -0.50
N GLN A 120 -6.70 9.10 0.26
CA GLN A 120 -6.51 10.04 1.38
C GLN A 120 -5.61 9.44 2.47
N VAL A 121 -5.87 8.20 2.88
CA VAL A 121 -5.03 7.52 3.88
C VAL A 121 -3.62 7.34 3.35
N ALA A 122 -3.46 6.81 2.13
CA ALA A 122 -2.16 6.63 1.49
C ALA A 122 -1.40 7.95 1.33
N ALA A 123 -2.09 9.07 1.11
CA ALA A 123 -1.48 10.39 0.98
C ALA A 123 -0.93 10.92 2.31
N VAL A 124 -1.62 10.70 3.44
CA VAL A 124 -1.30 11.36 4.72
C VAL A 124 -0.64 10.44 5.75
N ALA A 125 -0.67 9.13 5.55
CA ALA A 125 -0.08 8.16 6.47
C ALA A 125 1.43 8.35 6.61
N ARG A 126 1.97 7.98 7.78
CA ARG A 126 3.40 8.03 8.09
C ARG A 126 4.04 6.65 8.27
N CYS A 127 3.30 5.59 7.99
CA CYS A 127 3.76 4.21 7.92
C CYS A 127 3.29 3.59 6.61
N PRO A 128 3.71 2.37 6.26
CA PRO A 128 3.18 1.66 5.11
C PRO A 128 1.66 1.54 5.14
N VAL A 129 1.01 1.66 3.98
CA VAL A 129 -0.44 1.51 3.85
C VAL A 129 -0.74 0.37 2.90
N ALA A 130 -1.43 -0.66 3.39
CA ALA A 130 -1.95 -1.74 2.58
C ALA A 130 -3.41 -1.45 2.20
N VAL A 131 -3.69 -1.53 0.90
CA VAL A 131 -5.05 -1.44 0.35
C VAL A 131 -5.41 -2.80 -0.21
N ILE A 132 -6.49 -3.38 0.33
CA ILE A 132 -6.91 -4.74 0.04
C ILE A 132 -8.26 -4.70 -0.67
N GLY A 133 -8.33 -5.30 -1.85
CA GLY A 133 -9.56 -5.53 -2.61
C GLY A 133 -10.08 -6.94 -2.45
N GLU A 134 -11.23 -7.18 -3.04
CA GLU A 134 -11.79 -8.52 -3.18
C GLU A 134 -11.18 -9.18 -4.43
N HIS A 135 -10.08 -9.88 -4.26
CA HIS A 135 -9.38 -10.56 -5.35
C HIS A 135 -9.42 -12.07 -5.16
N ASP A 136 -9.56 -12.81 -6.25
CA ASP A 136 -9.23 -14.23 -6.24
C ASP A 136 -7.71 -14.39 -6.17
N MET A 137 -7.23 -14.92 -5.06
CA MET A 137 -5.81 -15.10 -4.77
C MET A 137 -5.31 -16.51 -5.12
N THR A 138 -6.18 -17.43 -5.59
CA THR A 138 -5.90 -18.87 -5.72
C THR A 138 -4.73 -19.18 -6.64
N HIS A 139 -4.52 -18.41 -7.69
CA HIS A 139 -3.46 -18.62 -8.69
C HIS A 139 -2.41 -17.50 -8.73
N ARG A 140 -2.45 -16.57 -7.78
CA ARG A 140 -1.53 -15.44 -7.76
C ARG A 140 -0.26 -15.80 -6.99
N LYS A 141 0.89 -15.43 -7.56
CA LYS A 141 2.20 -15.73 -7.00
C LYS A 141 3.15 -14.55 -7.17
N GLY A 142 4.17 -14.53 -6.35
CA GLY A 142 5.24 -13.55 -6.41
C GLY A 142 4.83 -12.18 -5.90
N ILE A 143 5.83 -11.38 -5.59
CA ILE A 143 5.70 -9.99 -5.17
C ILE A 143 6.32 -9.12 -6.24
N VAL A 144 5.59 -8.09 -6.68
CA VAL A 144 6.08 -7.10 -7.65
C VAL A 144 6.36 -5.80 -6.92
N VAL A 145 7.50 -5.17 -7.20
CA VAL A 145 7.79 -3.81 -6.72
C VAL A 145 8.13 -2.90 -7.89
N GLY A 146 7.48 -1.73 -7.92
CA GLY A 146 7.78 -0.68 -8.88
C GLY A 146 8.90 0.22 -8.41
N VAL A 147 9.88 0.45 -9.29
CA VAL A 147 11.06 1.29 -8.99
C VAL A 147 11.27 2.35 -10.08
N ASP A 148 11.92 3.44 -9.68
CA ASP A 148 12.32 4.53 -10.57
C ASP A 148 13.66 5.16 -10.16
N GLY A 149 14.40 4.51 -9.25
CA GLY A 149 15.66 4.98 -8.70
C GLY A 149 15.56 6.13 -7.70
N SER A 150 14.35 6.46 -7.22
CA SER A 150 14.16 7.38 -6.10
C SER A 150 14.52 6.71 -4.78
N GLU A 151 14.73 7.50 -3.73
CA GLU A 151 14.92 7.00 -2.37
C GLU A 151 13.68 6.20 -1.89
N GLU A 152 12.48 6.68 -2.22
CA GLU A 152 11.23 5.99 -1.92
C GLU A 152 11.14 4.62 -2.62
N ALA A 153 11.66 4.50 -3.85
CA ALA A 153 11.73 3.23 -4.57
C ALA A 153 12.70 2.26 -3.90
N THR A 154 13.87 2.71 -3.46
CA THR A 154 14.82 1.89 -2.70
C THR A 154 14.19 1.36 -1.41
N GLN A 155 13.45 2.20 -0.71
CA GLN A 155 12.70 1.80 0.49
C GLN A 155 11.59 0.79 0.17
N ALA A 156 10.90 0.96 -0.97
CA ALA A 156 9.88 0.03 -1.42
C ALA A 156 10.47 -1.35 -1.75
N VAL A 157 11.65 -1.39 -2.37
CA VAL A 157 12.38 -2.65 -2.65
C VAL A 157 12.79 -3.35 -1.35
N ALA A 158 13.35 -2.61 -0.39
CA ALA A 158 13.73 -3.18 0.90
C ALA A 158 12.52 -3.80 1.63
N PHE A 159 11.36 -3.12 1.57
CA PHE A 159 10.10 -3.63 2.11
C PHE A 159 9.63 -4.87 1.35
N ALA A 160 9.59 -4.83 0.02
CA ALA A 160 9.11 -5.92 -0.83
C ALA A 160 10.00 -7.18 -0.71
N ALA A 161 11.32 -7.02 -0.61
CA ALA A 161 12.25 -8.12 -0.40
C ALA A 161 12.02 -8.82 0.95
N ALA A 162 11.85 -8.05 2.03
CA ALA A 162 11.51 -8.61 3.33
C ALA A 162 10.16 -9.34 3.35
N GLU A 163 9.18 -8.87 2.54
CA GLU A 163 7.91 -9.54 2.36
C GLU A 163 8.05 -10.83 1.57
N ALA A 164 8.80 -10.81 0.47
CA ALA A 164 9.01 -11.95 -0.41
C ALA A 164 9.75 -13.07 0.33
N ASP A 165 10.83 -12.74 1.00
CA ASP A 165 11.61 -13.69 1.83
C ASP A 165 10.70 -14.32 2.91
N ARG A 166 9.98 -13.50 3.67
CA ARG A 166 9.09 -13.98 4.74
C ARG A 166 7.96 -14.88 4.24
N GLN A 167 7.46 -14.67 3.02
CA GLN A 167 6.37 -15.42 2.44
C GLN A 167 6.85 -16.57 1.54
N GLY A 168 8.15 -16.76 1.36
CA GLY A 168 8.72 -17.74 0.41
C GLY A 168 8.29 -17.47 -1.03
N GLN A 169 8.15 -16.20 -1.41
CA GLN A 169 7.75 -15.77 -2.74
C GLN A 169 8.93 -15.19 -3.51
N GLU A 170 8.88 -15.28 -4.84
CA GLU A 170 9.83 -14.60 -5.71
C GLU A 170 9.54 -13.09 -5.76
N LEU A 171 10.56 -12.28 -5.94
CA LEU A 171 10.47 -10.83 -6.07
C LEU A 171 10.75 -10.40 -7.50
N THR A 172 9.79 -9.68 -8.12
CA THR A 172 10.01 -8.99 -9.39
C THR A 172 10.20 -7.51 -9.13
N VAL A 173 11.39 -6.98 -9.46
CA VAL A 173 11.69 -5.55 -9.41
C VAL A 173 11.51 -4.99 -10.82
N LEU A 174 10.44 -4.21 -10.99
CA LEU A 174 10.01 -3.67 -12.28
C LEU A 174 10.35 -2.18 -12.38
N HIS A 175 11.21 -1.84 -13.30
CA HIS A 175 11.45 -0.48 -13.74
C HIS A 175 10.85 -0.26 -15.13
N ALA A 176 9.93 0.68 -15.26
CA ALA A 176 9.29 0.99 -16.51
C ALA A 176 9.45 2.47 -16.83
N PHE A 177 9.81 2.78 -18.07
CA PHE A 177 9.82 4.12 -18.60
C PHE A 177 9.47 4.13 -20.09
N LEU A 178 8.82 5.17 -20.51
CA LEU A 178 8.49 5.32 -21.93
C LEU A 178 9.61 6.07 -22.62
N THR A 179 10.27 5.42 -23.58
CA THR A 179 11.26 6.08 -24.42
C THR A 179 10.59 7.18 -25.26
N PRO A 180 11.20 8.37 -25.34
CA PRO A 180 10.66 9.44 -26.18
C PRO A 180 10.53 9.02 -27.64
N GLU A 181 9.42 9.39 -28.27
CA GLU A 181 9.20 9.12 -29.70
C GLU A 181 10.28 9.83 -30.56
N PRO A 182 10.76 9.20 -31.65
CA PRO A 182 11.84 9.74 -32.50
C PRO A 182 11.59 11.16 -33.06
N TRP A 183 10.33 11.57 -33.22
CA TRP A 183 9.97 12.90 -33.73
C TRP A 183 10.15 14.00 -32.67
N VAL A 184 10.18 13.67 -31.39
CA VAL A 184 10.47 14.63 -30.29
C VAL A 184 11.95 14.99 -30.27
N THR A 185 12.80 14.11 -30.78
CA THR A 185 14.27 14.26 -30.76
C THR A 185 14.83 14.81 -32.09
N ARG A 186 14.05 15.58 -32.86
CA ARG A 186 14.50 16.17 -34.13
C ARG A 186 15.83 16.92 -33.95
N GLY A 187 16.87 16.42 -34.63
CA GLY A 187 18.23 17.00 -34.61
C GLY A 187 19.23 16.31 -33.70
N VAL A 188 18.82 15.29 -32.94
CA VAL A 188 19.74 14.42 -32.20
C VAL A 188 20.03 13.16 -33.02
N PRO A 189 21.30 12.71 -33.21
CA PRO A 189 21.60 11.46 -33.90
C PRO A 189 20.93 10.29 -33.18
N HIS A 190 19.99 9.60 -33.85
CA HIS A 190 19.06 8.65 -33.26
C HIS A 190 19.68 7.33 -32.79
N THR A 191 20.85 6.93 -33.30
CA THR A 191 21.38 5.58 -33.16
C THR A 191 21.93 5.26 -31.75
N ASN A 192 22.37 6.24 -30.97
CA ASN A 192 22.97 5.95 -29.67
C ASN A 192 22.18 6.50 -28.47
N TYR A 193 21.23 7.42 -28.70
CA TYR A 193 20.53 8.10 -27.60
C TYR A 193 19.62 7.14 -26.78
N PHE A 194 18.88 6.29 -27.48
CA PHE A 194 18.01 5.31 -26.83
C PHE A 194 18.81 4.20 -26.10
N GLU A 195 19.90 3.78 -26.71
CA GLU A 195 20.81 2.81 -26.08
C GLU A 195 21.42 3.38 -24.80
N VAL A 196 21.86 4.62 -24.84
CA VAL A 196 22.44 5.30 -23.66
C VAL A 196 21.43 5.41 -22.54
N ILE A 197 20.21 5.91 -22.81
CA ILE A 197 19.17 6.01 -21.79
C ILE A 197 18.80 4.64 -21.24
N THR A 198 18.64 3.64 -22.11
CA THR A 198 18.30 2.28 -21.68
C THR A 198 19.38 1.70 -20.78
N GLU A 199 20.65 1.95 -21.06
CA GLU A 199 21.74 1.50 -20.24
C GLU A 199 21.83 2.25 -18.90
N GLU A 200 21.61 3.57 -18.90
CA GLU A 200 21.49 4.36 -17.67
C GLU A 200 20.39 3.82 -16.74
N GLU A 201 19.20 3.55 -17.29
CA GLU A 201 18.08 3.01 -16.50
C GLU A 201 18.30 1.54 -16.08
N ARG A 202 19.10 0.77 -16.83
CA ARG A 202 19.55 -0.56 -16.43
C ARG A 202 20.48 -0.49 -15.23
N VAL A 203 21.41 0.46 -15.21
CA VAL A 203 22.29 0.70 -14.06
C VAL A 203 21.47 1.08 -12.83
N VAL A 204 20.51 1.97 -12.97
CA VAL A 204 19.60 2.36 -11.87
C VAL A 204 18.86 1.15 -11.30
N LEU A 205 18.35 0.26 -12.17
CA LEU A 205 17.68 -0.96 -11.74
C LEU A 205 18.66 -1.88 -10.98
N ALA A 206 19.87 -2.06 -11.49
CA ALA A 206 20.90 -2.88 -10.86
C ALA A 206 21.32 -2.32 -9.49
N GLU A 207 21.54 -1.01 -9.39
CA GLU A 207 21.84 -0.33 -8.12
C GLU A 207 20.71 -0.48 -7.09
N THR A 208 19.46 -0.43 -7.55
CA THR A 208 18.28 -0.54 -6.66
C THR A 208 18.18 -1.92 -6.01
N VAL A 209 18.69 -2.98 -6.64
CA VAL A 209 18.70 -4.36 -6.10
C VAL A 209 20.02 -4.75 -5.46
N ALA A 210 21.03 -3.88 -5.53
CA ALA A 210 22.34 -4.17 -4.96
C ALA A 210 22.24 -4.51 -3.46
N GLY A 211 22.97 -5.56 -3.03
CA GLY A 211 22.99 -6.03 -1.65
C GLY A 211 21.78 -6.86 -1.21
N LEU A 212 20.76 -7.06 -2.07
CA LEU A 212 19.64 -7.95 -1.71
C LEU A 212 20.09 -9.39 -1.55
N ALA A 213 20.98 -9.89 -2.41
CA ALA A 213 21.51 -11.25 -2.34
C ALA A 213 22.29 -11.52 -1.05
N ASP A 214 23.03 -10.53 -0.56
CA ASP A 214 23.77 -10.65 0.71
C ASP A 214 22.83 -10.73 1.90
N LYS A 215 21.71 -9.99 1.85
CA LYS A 215 20.72 -9.92 2.94
C LYS A 215 19.70 -11.05 2.91
N TYR A 216 19.35 -11.52 1.72
CA TYR A 216 18.33 -12.54 1.47
C TYR A 216 18.87 -13.56 0.46
N PRO A 217 19.78 -14.48 0.87
CA PRO A 217 20.51 -15.37 -0.04
C PRO A 217 19.60 -16.35 -0.79
N ASP A 218 18.46 -16.72 -0.21
CA ASP A 218 17.50 -17.66 -0.81
C ASP A 218 16.41 -16.96 -1.64
N LEU A 219 16.40 -15.63 -1.67
CA LEU A 219 15.38 -14.88 -2.39
C LEU A 219 15.67 -14.83 -3.89
N VAL A 220 14.77 -15.37 -4.69
CA VAL A 220 14.83 -15.25 -6.16
C VAL A 220 14.34 -13.86 -6.55
N VAL A 221 15.22 -13.08 -7.19
CA VAL A 221 14.96 -11.70 -7.63
C VAL A 221 15.02 -11.62 -9.15
N HIS A 222 13.90 -11.22 -9.76
CA HIS A 222 13.80 -10.94 -11.19
C HIS A 222 13.86 -9.44 -11.44
N GLN A 223 14.80 -9.00 -12.27
CA GLN A 223 14.91 -7.61 -12.70
C GLN A 223 14.25 -7.45 -14.06
N VAL A 224 13.25 -6.56 -14.15
CA VAL A 224 12.51 -6.29 -15.38
C VAL A 224 12.62 -4.81 -15.71
N LEU A 225 13.18 -4.52 -16.90
CA LEU A 225 13.25 -3.19 -17.47
C LEU A 225 12.27 -3.12 -18.65
N ASP A 226 11.20 -2.33 -18.52
CA ASP A 226 10.21 -2.10 -19.59
C ASP A 226 10.41 -0.69 -20.16
N THR A 227 10.83 -0.63 -21.43
CA THR A 227 11.16 0.61 -22.15
C THR A 227 10.02 1.11 -23.05
N HIS A 228 8.89 0.39 -23.05
CA HIS A 228 7.80 0.62 -24.01
C HIS A 228 6.46 0.96 -23.36
N THR A 229 6.33 0.69 -22.05
CA THR A 229 5.07 0.85 -21.32
C THR A 229 5.20 1.94 -20.25
N ARG A 230 4.14 2.69 -20.04
CA ARG A 230 4.11 3.66 -18.93
C ARG A 230 4.19 2.95 -17.59
N PRO A 231 4.88 3.52 -16.58
CA PRO A 231 5.09 2.86 -15.28
C PRO A 231 3.80 2.31 -14.64
N ALA A 232 2.72 3.08 -14.65
CA ALA A 232 1.46 2.63 -14.07
C ALA A 232 0.85 1.44 -14.83
N GLU A 233 0.91 1.45 -16.16
CA GLU A 233 0.37 0.38 -17.02
C GLU A 233 1.17 -0.91 -16.86
N ALA A 234 2.51 -0.83 -16.85
CA ALA A 234 3.39 -1.97 -16.60
C ALA A 234 3.13 -2.62 -15.24
N LEU A 235 3.00 -1.79 -14.18
CA LEU A 235 2.69 -2.28 -12.83
C LEU A 235 1.30 -2.89 -12.72
N LEU A 236 0.29 -2.32 -13.39
CA LEU A 236 -1.05 -2.90 -13.43
C LEU A 236 -1.06 -4.26 -14.13
N ALA A 237 -0.33 -4.40 -15.23
CA ALA A 237 -0.20 -5.66 -15.95
C ALA A 237 0.53 -6.72 -15.10
N ALA A 238 1.66 -6.37 -14.49
CA ALA A 238 2.39 -7.27 -13.59
C ALA A 238 1.59 -7.63 -12.34
N GLY A 239 0.84 -6.68 -11.77
CA GLY A 239 -0.02 -6.89 -10.62
C GLY A 239 -1.22 -7.80 -10.88
N ALA A 240 -1.62 -8.01 -12.13
CA ALA A 240 -2.75 -8.87 -12.47
C ALA A 240 -2.56 -10.34 -12.06
N THR A 241 -1.32 -10.80 -11.99
CA THR A 241 -0.95 -12.17 -11.58
C THR A 241 -0.19 -12.23 -10.26
N ALA A 242 0.23 -11.08 -9.74
CA ALA A 242 0.99 -11.00 -8.49
C ALA A 242 0.11 -11.24 -7.26
N GLN A 243 0.72 -11.79 -6.23
CA GLN A 243 0.11 -11.91 -4.90
C GLN A 243 0.11 -10.57 -4.15
N LEU A 244 1.11 -9.74 -4.42
CA LEU A 244 1.28 -8.43 -3.77
C LEU A 244 2.00 -7.47 -4.72
N LEU A 245 1.52 -6.24 -4.78
CA LEU A 245 2.20 -5.14 -5.44
C LEU A 245 2.69 -4.12 -4.42
N VAL A 246 3.95 -3.71 -4.54
CA VAL A 246 4.54 -2.69 -3.67
C VAL A 246 5.00 -1.52 -4.52
N VAL A 247 4.66 -0.30 -4.10
CA VAL A 247 5.11 0.93 -4.77
C VAL A 247 5.52 1.97 -3.74
N GLY A 248 6.47 2.82 -4.10
CA GLY A 248 6.80 4.00 -3.31
C GLY A 248 5.64 5.00 -3.25
N SER A 249 5.58 5.80 -2.21
CA SER A 249 4.55 6.85 -2.12
C SER A 249 4.75 7.98 -3.12
N ARG A 250 5.98 8.18 -3.61
CA ARG A 250 6.39 9.19 -4.61
C ARG A 250 7.49 8.58 -5.47
N GLY A 251 7.94 9.33 -6.48
CA GLY A 251 9.03 8.94 -7.37
C GLY A 251 9.79 10.16 -7.89
N ARG A 252 10.75 9.95 -8.82
CA ARG A 252 11.65 10.97 -9.40
C ARG A 252 10.94 12.23 -9.91
N GLY A 253 9.75 12.09 -10.50
CA GLY A 253 9.02 13.19 -11.14
C GLY A 253 8.00 13.89 -10.24
N SER A 254 7.88 13.53 -8.97
CA SER A 254 6.85 14.09 -8.11
C SER A 254 7.19 15.51 -7.67
N PHE A 255 6.31 16.47 -7.99
CA PHE A 255 6.37 17.78 -7.37
C PHE A 255 6.34 17.61 -5.85
N LYS A 256 7.28 18.24 -5.14
CA LYS A 256 7.41 18.19 -3.66
C LYS A 256 6.10 18.51 -2.91
N ARG A 257 5.11 19.09 -3.61
CA ARG A 257 3.78 19.43 -3.05
C ARG A 257 2.74 18.33 -3.14
N LEU A 258 2.98 17.27 -3.94
CA LEU A 258 2.03 16.16 -4.05
C LEU A 258 2.30 15.17 -2.92
N LEU A 259 1.23 14.80 -2.21
CA LEU A 259 1.28 13.85 -1.09
C LEU A 259 1.40 12.40 -1.58
N LEU A 260 0.99 12.11 -2.82
CA LEU A 260 1.04 10.80 -3.46
C LEU A 260 1.44 10.96 -4.95
N GLY A 261 2.33 10.10 -5.44
CA GLY A 261 2.79 10.10 -6.83
C GLY A 261 1.72 9.61 -7.80
N SER A 262 1.84 10.01 -9.08
CA SER A 262 0.87 9.65 -10.14
C SER A 262 0.78 8.14 -10.36
N THR A 263 1.90 7.43 -10.33
CA THR A 263 1.95 5.96 -10.46
C THR A 263 1.23 5.28 -9.28
N ALA A 264 1.53 5.66 -8.05
CA ALA A 264 0.87 5.15 -6.85
C ALA A 264 -0.64 5.44 -6.87
N HIS A 265 -1.03 6.65 -7.29
CA HIS A 265 -2.43 7.02 -7.46
C HIS A 265 -3.13 6.12 -8.49
N ALA A 266 -2.55 5.93 -9.68
CA ALA A 266 -3.13 5.12 -10.74
C ALA A 266 -3.27 3.64 -10.33
N VAL A 267 -2.24 3.10 -9.67
CA VAL A 267 -2.25 1.73 -9.14
C VAL A 267 -3.34 1.53 -8.09
N LEU A 268 -3.48 2.44 -7.12
CA LEU A 268 -4.53 2.36 -6.11
C LEU A 268 -5.93 2.52 -6.68
N THR A 269 -6.09 3.32 -7.74
CA THR A 269 -7.39 3.51 -8.41
C THR A 269 -7.88 2.23 -9.09
N LYS A 270 -6.97 1.45 -9.66
CA LYS A 270 -7.30 0.19 -10.37
C LYS A 270 -7.18 -1.05 -9.50
N LEU A 271 -6.28 -1.01 -8.55
CA LEU A 271 -5.99 -2.04 -7.52
C LEU A 271 -5.98 -3.46 -8.11
N PRO A 272 -4.94 -3.84 -8.87
CA PRO A 272 -4.91 -5.12 -9.58
C PRO A 272 -4.79 -6.33 -8.64
N CYS A 273 -4.21 -6.13 -7.45
CA CYS A 273 -4.02 -7.08 -6.36
C CYS A 273 -3.88 -6.32 -5.03
N PRO A 274 -3.76 -7.00 -3.89
CA PRO A 274 -3.32 -6.37 -2.65
C PRO A 274 -2.11 -5.48 -2.90
N THR A 275 -2.22 -4.20 -2.51
CA THR A 275 -1.20 -3.21 -2.86
C THR A 275 -0.71 -2.48 -1.61
N ILE A 276 0.61 -2.36 -1.46
CA ILE A 276 1.23 -1.61 -0.38
C ILE A 276 1.91 -0.36 -0.93
N ILE A 277 1.53 0.78 -0.36
CA ILE A 277 2.30 2.01 -0.51
C ILE A 277 3.36 2.00 0.58
N ALA A 278 4.61 1.75 0.18
CA ALA A 278 5.74 1.75 1.09
C ALA A 278 6.07 3.17 1.52
N ARG A 279 6.11 3.37 2.83
CA ARG A 279 6.62 4.57 3.48
C ARG A 279 7.42 4.14 4.68
N ILE A 280 8.62 4.63 4.80
CA ILE A 280 9.39 4.46 6.02
C ILE A 280 9.19 5.73 6.84
N SER A 281 8.76 5.58 8.09
CA SER A 281 8.85 6.67 9.05
C SER A 281 10.32 7.10 9.12
N PRO A 282 10.63 8.40 9.07
CA PRO A 282 12.00 8.83 9.31
C PRO A 282 12.45 8.25 10.64
N VAL A 283 13.52 7.47 10.61
CA VAL A 283 14.18 6.97 11.82
C VAL A 283 14.46 8.20 12.69
N LYS A 284 13.84 8.26 13.86
CA LYS A 284 14.25 9.24 14.86
C LYS A 284 15.68 8.87 15.23
N HIS A 285 16.65 9.56 14.68
CA HIS A 285 17.94 9.64 15.33
C HIS A 285 17.68 10.27 16.68
N SER A 286 17.78 9.47 17.73
CA SER A 286 17.84 9.96 19.11
C SER A 286 19.19 10.67 19.20
N ASP A 287 19.15 12.01 19.25
CA ASP A 287 20.27 12.81 19.73
C ASP A 287 20.48 12.57 21.22
#